data_1a1ac4e6aabca0f869bd2d9719784940
#
_entry.id   1a1ac4e6aabca0f869bd2d9719784940
#
_cell.length_a   1.000
_cell.length_b   1.000
_cell.length_c   1.000
_cell.angle_alpha   90.00
_cell.angle_beta   90.00
_cell.angle_gamma   90.00
#
_symmetry.space_group_name_H-M   'P 1'
#
loop_
_entity.id
_entity.type
_entity.pdbx_description
1 polymer ?
#
loop_
_entity_poly.entity_id
_entity_poly.type
_entity_poly.pdbx_seq_one_letter_code
_entity_poly.pdbx_strand_id
1 'polypeptide(L)'
;MGNYFPYAFEDKRYHTWNYHLKNKFGQKIFKVALDGGFDCPNRDGTVAHGGCTFCSAAGSGDFAGNRAEPIEVQFKKIKERMHEKWSEGQYIAYFQAFTNTHAPVEVLKEKYEPVLKEDGVVGLSIATRPDCLPDDVVEYLAELNQRTYLWVELGLQTVHQSTSDLINRAHDMQTYYDGVTKLRKHDINVCTHIINGLPGENYDMMMETAKEVAQMDVQGIKIHLLHLLKGTPMVKQYEKGMLEFMSQQDYTNLVCDQLEVLPPEMIVHRITGDGPIDLMVGPMWSVNKWEVLNEIDNELARRNSYQGKMNKQSIQS
;
A
#
# COMPACT_ATOMS: atom_id res chain seq x y z
N MET A 1 2.52 1.16 -32.81
CA MET A 1 1.98 2.47 -32.38
C MET A 1 2.65 2.78 -31.05
N GLY A 2 3.29 3.95 -30.92
CA GLY A 2 4.01 4.32 -29.69
C GLY A 2 3.05 4.39 -28.49
N ASN A 3 3.56 4.03 -27.34
CA ASN A 3 2.85 4.18 -26.07
C ASN A 3 2.71 5.70 -25.79
N TYR A 4 1.49 6.23 -25.82
CA TYR A 4 1.22 7.65 -25.58
C TYR A 4 1.04 7.98 -24.08
N PHE A 5 1.26 7.01 -23.16
CA PHE A 5 1.12 7.27 -21.74
C PHE A 5 2.34 8.07 -21.22
N PRO A 6 2.15 9.28 -20.66
CA PRO A 6 3.27 10.20 -20.39
C PRO A 6 4.12 9.81 -19.19
N TYR A 7 3.62 8.95 -18.29
CA TYR A 7 4.26 8.61 -17.02
C TYR A 7 4.83 7.18 -17.01
N ALA A 8 5.45 6.76 -18.13
CA ALA A 8 6.04 5.42 -18.20
C ALA A 8 7.36 5.41 -18.95
N PHE A 9 8.25 4.52 -18.54
CA PHE A 9 9.34 4.01 -19.37
C PHE A 9 8.85 2.74 -20.07
N GLU A 10 9.39 2.43 -21.22
CA GLU A 10 9.09 1.21 -21.97
C GLU A 10 7.60 1.11 -22.34
N ASP A 11 7.05 -0.10 -22.28
CA ASP A 11 5.67 -0.38 -22.68
C ASP A 11 4.65 -0.33 -21.54
N LYS A 12 5.04 0.21 -20.36
CA LYS A 12 4.10 0.36 -19.24
C LYS A 12 3.02 1.38 -19.57
N ARG A 13 1.80 1.09 -19.15
CA ARG A 13 0.60 1.87 -19.44
C ARG A 13 -0.04 2.48 -18.20
N TYR A 14 0.71 2.56 -17.11
CA TYR A 14 0.32 3.20 -15.86
C TYR A 14 1.55 3.77 -15.13
N HIS A 15 1.33 4.78 -14.29
CA HIS A 15 2.36 5.53 -13.57
C HIS A 15 2.96 4.69 -12.44
N THR A 16 3.97 3.91 -12.75
CA THR A 16 4.59 3.01 -11.78
C THR A 16 5.43 3.76 -10.74
N TRP A 17 5.45 3.26 -9.51
CA TRP A 17 6.36 3.72 -8.46
C TRP A 17 7.83 3.76 -8.91
N ASN A 18 8.26 2.76 -9.67
CA ASN A 18 9.64 2.72 -10.19
C ASN A 18 9.93 3.84 -11.18
N TYR A 19 8.98 4.16 -12.08
CA TYR A 19 9.10 5.30 -13.00
C TYR A 19 9.23 6.60 -12.21
N HIS A 20 8.31 6.84 -11.26
CA HIS A 20 8.30 8.03 -10.44
C HIS A 20 9.62 8.24 -9.69
N LEU A 21 10.10 7.21 -9.00
CA LEU A 21 11.34 7.29 -8.23
C LEU A 21 12.56 7.51 -9.11
N LYS A 22 12.64 6.82 -10.25
CA LYS A 22 13.76 6.98 -11.18
C LYS A 22 13.81 8.38 -11.78
N ASN A 23 12.65 8.99 -12.09
CA ASN A 23 12.59 10.38 -12.55
C ASN A 23 12.97 11.37 -11.44
N LYS A 24 12.55 11.12 -10.20
CA LYS A 24 12.82 12.03 -9.08
C LYS A 24 14.28 11.99 -8.62
N PHE A 25 14.89 10.81 -8.56
CA PHE A 25 16.22 10.60 -7.97
C PHE A 25 17.31 10.26 -8.99
N GLY A 26 16.95 10.05 -10.25
CA GLY A 26 17.91 9.73 -11.33
C GLY A 26 18.51 8.32 -11.27
N GLN A 27 18.15 7.52 -10.26
CA GLN A 27 18.74 6.20 -10.02
C GLN A 27 17.73 5.22 -9.42
N LYS A 28 18.17 3.98 -9.22
CA LYS A 28 17.38 2.94 -8.56
C LYS A 28 17.14 3.27 -7.09
N ILE A 29 15.89 3.20 -6.65
CA ILE A 29 15.52 3.34 -5.24
C ILE A 29 14.93 2.02 -4.76
N PHE A 30 15.42 1.54 -3.63
CA PHE A 30 14.92 0.36 -2.95
C PHE A 30 14.03 0.75 -1.77
N LYS A 31 12.95 0.02 -1.59
CA LYS A 31 12.10 0.14 -0.40
C LYS A 31 12.52 -0.91 0.61
N VAL A 32 13.08 -0.46 1.73
CA VAL A 32 13.58 -1.33 2.81
C VAL A 32 12.49 -1.47 3.85
N ALA A 33 11.83 -2.63 3.89
CA ALA A 33 10.72 -2.89 4.81
C ALA A 33 11.22 -3.19 6.23
N LEU A 34 10.80 -2.38 7.19
CA LEU A 34 11.21 -2.41 8.60
C LEU A 34 10.01 -2.71 9.51
N ASP A 35 10.26 -3.38 10.62
CA ASP A 35 9.30 -3.52 11.72
C ASP A 35 9.75 -2.62 12.88
N GLY A 36 9.00 -1.53 13.12
CA GLY A 36 9.27 -0.57 14.19
C GLY A 36 8.93 -1.07 15.59
N GLY A 37 8.35 -2.25 15.72
CA GLY A 37 7.89 -2.80 16.99
C GLY A 37 6.60 -2.19 17.50
N PHE A 38 5.88 -1.44 16.65
CA PHE A 38 4.58 -0.86 16.99
C PHE A 38 3.48 -1.93 17.13
N ASP A 39 2.36 -1.55 17.71
CA ASP A 39 1.15 -2.34 17.77
C ASP A 39 0.03 -1.73 16.90
N CYS A 40 -1.18 -2.23 17.01
CA CYS A 40 -2.33 -1.75 16.28
C CYS A 40 -3.49 -1.51 17.25
N PRO A 41 -4.12 -0.30 17.24
CA PRO A 41 -5.24 0.03 18.16
C PRO A 41 -6.46 -0.88 17.95
N ASN A 42 -6.54 -1.57 16.82
CA ASN A 42 -7.53 -2.59 16.53
C ASN A 42 -7.17 -3.97 17.14
N ARG A 43 -6.00 -4.10 17.79
CA ARG A 43 -5.54 -5.33 18.45
C ARG A 43 -5.36 -5.17 19.95
N ASP A 44 -4.76 -4.07 20.38
CA ASP A 44 -4.43 -3.80 21.78
C ASP A 44 -5.63 -3.36 22.63
N GLY A 45 -6.79 -3.15 22.00
CA GLY A 45 -8.01 -2.76 22.67
C GLY A 45 -8.25 -1.26 22.75
N THR A 46 -7.36 -0.43 22.23
CA THR A 46 -7.52 1.03 22.22
C THR A 46 -8.76 1.47 21.41
N VAL A 47 -8.99 0.85 20.25
CA VAL A 47 -10.16 1.08 19.38
C VAL A 47 -11.04 -0.15 19.31
N ALA A 48 -10.47 -1.32 19.06
CA ALA A 48 -11.17 -2.59 19.00
C ALA A 48 -10.23 -3.75 19.35
N HIS A 49 -10.71 -5.00 19.27
CA HIS A 49 -9.94 -6.19 19.60
C HIS A 49 -9.82 -7.14 18.41
N GLY A 50 -8.77 -7.95 18.38
CA GLY A 50 -8.57 -9.05 17.44
C GLY A 50 -7.96 -8.64 16.09
N GLY A 51 -7.95 -7.35 15.74
CA GLY A 51 -7.44 -6.85 14.47
C GLY A 51 -8.36 -7.12 13.29
N CYS A 52 -7.98 -6.66 12.10
CA CYS A 52 -8.68 -6.98 10.86
C CYS A 52 -8.64 -8.49 10.60
N THR A 53 -9.75 -9.06 10.11
CA THR A 53 -9.89 -10.52 9.98
C THR A 53 -8.91 -11.16 9.00
N PHE A 54 -8.39 -10.40 8.04
CA PHE A 54 -7.40 -10.84 7.05
C PHE A 54 -5.94 -10.67 7.52
N CYS A 55 -5.69 -9.92 8.60
CA CYS A 55 -4.36 -9.51 8.99
C CYS A 55 -3.62 -10.65 9.72
N SER A 56 -2.44 -11.02 9.23
CA SER A 56 -1.58 -12.03 9.86
C SER A 56 -1.09 -11.63 11.25
N ALA A 57 -0.53 -12.57 12.01
CA ALA A 57 0.09 -12.29 13.29
C ALA A 57 1.22 -11.24 13.20
N ALA A 58 1.89 -11.15 12.04
CA ALA A 58 2.93 -10.17 11.75
C ALA A 58 2.39 -8.77 11.37
N GLY A 59 1.07 -8.51 11.46
CA GLY A 59 0.49 -7.19 11.19
C GLY A 59 0.75 -6.68 9.77
N SER A 60 0.66 -7.55 8.75
CA SER A 60 1.03 -7.28 7.35
C SER A 60 2.53 -6.98 7.14
N GLY A 61 3.36 -7.32 8.11
CA GLY A 61 4.82 -7.17 8.07
C GLY A 61 5.56 -8.48 7.80
N ASP A 62 4.93 -9.47 7.16
CA ASP A 62 5.50 -10.81 6.94
C ASP A 62 6.86 -10.80 6.21
N PHE A 63 7.17 -9.72 5.49
CA PHE A 63 8.45 -9.51 4.80
C PHE A 63 9.28 -8.35 5.38
N ALA A 64 8.88 -7.78 6.50
CA ALA A 64 9.64 -6.73 7.19
C ALA A 64 10.83 -7.33 7.96
N GLY A 65 11.69 -6.44 8.46
CA GLY A 65 12.79 -6.81 9.33
C GLY A 65 12.32 -7.49 10.63
N ASN A 66 13.25 -8.05 11.37
CA ASN A 66 12.95 -8.70 12.65
C ASN A 66 12.71 -7.65 13.74
N ARG A 67 11.48 -7.56 14.29
CA ARG A 67 11.11 -6.58 15.34
C ARG A 67 11.91 -6.66 16.63
N ALA A 68 12.58 -7.79 16.89
CA ALA A 68 13.47 -7.95 18.05
C ALA A 68 14.83 -7.26 17.85
N GLU A 69 15.15 -6.80 16.65
CA GLU A 69 16.40 -6.14 16.31
C GLU A 69 16.24 -4.62 16.23
N PRO A 70 17.28 -3.84 16.60
CA PRO A 70 17.29 -2.40 16.34
C PRO A 70 17.05 -2.07 14.86
N ILE A 71 16.43 -0.92 14.59
CA ILE A 71 16.05 -0.51 13.21
C ILE A 71 17.26 -0.46 12.27
N GLU A 72 18.40 0.05 12.75
CA GLU A 72 19.63 0.14 11.97
C GLU A 72 20.19 -1.24 11.60
N VAL A 73 20.02 -2.22 12.49
CA VAL A 73 20.44 -3.61 12.23
C VAL A 73 19.54 -4.24 11.17
N GLN A 74 18.22 -4.06 11.30
CA GLN A 74 17.27 -4.52 10.28
C GLN A 74 17.61 -3.89 8.92
N PHE A 75 17.82 -2.55 8.87
CA PHE A 75 18.13 -1.83 7.66
C PHE A 75 19.39 -2.38 6.98
N LYS A 76 20.49 -2.53 7.72
CA LYS A 76 21.77 -3.03 7.19
C LYS A 76 21.65 -4.44 6.62
N LYS A 77 21.00 -5.36 7.32
CA LYS A 77 20.78 -6.74 6.85
C LYS A 77 19.95 -6.79 5.55
N ILE A 78 18.93 -5.96 5.43
CA ILE A 78 18.10 -5.93 4.24
C ILE A 78 18.86 -5.27 3.08
N LYS A 79 19.59 -4.17 3.35
CA LYS A 79 20.47 -3.50 2.39
C LYS A 79 21.49 -4.48 1.80
N GLU A 80 22.21 -5.23 2.64
CA GLU A 80 23.18 -6.24 2.21
C GLU A 80 22.54 -7.28 1.27
N ARG A 81 21.40 -7.83 1.64
CA ARG A 81 20.64 -8.78 0.80
C ARG A 81 20.21 -8.18 -0.55
N MET A 82 19.85 -6.90 -0.59
CA MET A 82 19.54 -6.23 -1.86
C MET A 82 20.76 -6.09 -2.75
N HIS A 83 21.93 -5.84 -2.15
CA HIS A 83 23.19 -5.71 -2.89
C HIS A 83 23.75 -7.02 -3.44
N GLU A 84 23.25 -8.17 -3.02
CA GLU A 84 23.52 -9.44 -3.69
C GLU A 84 23.04 -9.46 -5.16
N LYS A 85 22.03 -8.64 -5.49
CA LYS A 85 21.41 -8.59 -6.83
C LYS A 85 21.69 -7.30 -7.60
N TRP A 86 21.90 -6.18 -6.89
CA TRP A 86 22.08 -4.86 -7.49
C TRP A 86 23.23 -4.13 -6.81
N SER A 87 24.21 -3.69 -7.59
CA SER A 87 25.43 -3.05 -7.09
C SER A 87 25.19 -1.65 -6.52
N GLU A 88 24.19 -0.92 -7.02
CA GLU A 88 23.98 0.49 -6.70
C GLU A 88 22.48 0.81 -6.47
N GLY A 89 22.24 1.87 -5.69
CA GLY A 89 20.92 2.41 -5.42
C GLY A 89 20.83 3.13 -4.08
N GLN A 90 19.77 3.93 -3.93
CA GLN A 90 19.43 4.59 -2.68
C GLN A 90 18.17 3.95 -2.06
N TYR A 91 17.76 4.42 -0.89
CA TYR A 91 16.78 3.71 -0.08
C TYR A 91 15.66 4.62 0.40
N ILE A 92 14.44 4.07 0.41
CA ILE A 92 13.34 4.57 1.22
C ILE A 92 13.14 3.58 2.36
N ALA A 93 13.32 4.04 3.59
CA ALA A 93 12.98 3.26 4.77
C ALA A 93 11.45 3.14 4.89
N TYR A 94 10.95 1.91 4.98
CA TYR A 94 9.51 1.64 4.96
C TYR A 94 9.07 0.94 6.24
N PHE A 95 8.44 1.66 7.12
CA PHE A 95 7.77 1.10 8.29
C PHE A 95 6.45 0.47 7.88
N GLN A 96 6.46 -0.85 7.77
CA GLN A 96 5.38 -1.61 7.15
C GLN A 96 4.45 -2.29 8.16
N ALA A 97 5.02 -2.92 9.17
CA ALA A 97 4.29 -3.78 10.10
C ALA A 97 3.40 -2.97 11.05
N PHE A 98 2.14 -3.40 11.24
CA PHE A 98 1.18 -2.80 12.16
C PHE A 98 0.84 -1.33 11.86
N THR A 99 0.71 -0.50 12.92
CA THR A 99 0.28 0.91 12.82
C THR A 99 1.40 1.81 13.32
N ASN A 100 2.21 2.32 12.39
CA ASN A 100 3.50 2.92 12.72
C ASN A 100 3.44 4.36 13.26
N THR A 101 2.24 4.92 13.48
CA THR A 101 2.03 6.18 14.18
C THR A 101 1.26 5.99 15.51
N HIS A 102 1.04 4.74 15.91
CA HIS A 102 0.34 4.40 17.15
C HIS A 102 1.32 4.36 18.33
N ALA A 103 1.89 5.50 18.66
CA ALA A 103 2.79 5.71 19.81
C ALA A 103 2.99 7.22 20.05
N PRO A 104 3.48 7.65 21.22
CA PRO A 104 3.94 9.01 21.45
C PRO A 104 5.03 9.46 20.49
N VAL A 105 5.10 10.74 20.17
CA VAL A 105 6.07 11.32 19.22
C VAL A 105 7.52 10.98 19.55
N GLU A 106 7.89 10.94 20.83
CA GLU A 106 9.23 10.58 21.29
C GLU A 106 9.62 9.17 20.84
N VAL A 107 8.68 8.22 20.92
CA VAL A 107 8.89 6.84 20.46
C VAL A 107 9.02 6.80 18.93
N LEU A 108 8.21 7.59 18.21
CA LEU A 108 8.34 7.72 16.76
C LEU A 108 9.74 8.24 16.37
N LYS A 109 10.23 9.27 17.07
CA LYS A 109 11.58 9.81 16.88
C LYS A 109 12.65 8.76 17.11
N GLU A 110 12.56 7.98 18.19
CA GLU A 110 13.49 6.90 18.47
C GLU A 110 13.57 5.84 17.35
N LYS A 111 12.49 5.64 16.60
CA LYS A 111 12.43 4.67 15.50
C LYS A 111 12.83 5.26 14.15
N TYR A 112 12.43 6.51 13.85
CA TYR A 112 12.62 7.07 12.52
C TYR A 112 13.96 7.79 12.37
N GLU A 113 14.42 8.55 13.40
CA GLU A 113 15.63 9.34 13.30
C GLU A 113 16.92 8.52 13.05
N PRO A 114 17.09 7.32 13.64
CA PRO A 114 18.30 6.52 13.36
C PRO A 114 18.41 6.12 11.90
N VAL A 115 17.33 5.63 11.28
CA VAL A 115 17.36 5.16 9.89
C VAL A 115 17.53 6.30 8.88
N LEU A 116 17.06 7.50 9.20
CA LEU A 116 17.27 8.69 8.36
C LEU A 116 18.73 9.14 8.28
N LYS A 117 19.57 8.68 9.20
CA LYS A 117 21.01 8.94 9.23
C LYS A 117 21.82 7.88 8.49
N GLU A 118 21.21 6.77 8.10
CA GLU A 118 21.88 5.70 7.36
C GLU A 118 22.23 6.18 5.93
N ASP A 119 23.42 5.81 5.49
CA ASP A 119 23.94 6.22 4.18
C ASP A 119 23.05 5.73 3.02
N GLY A 120 22.73 6.66 2.12
CA GLY A 120 21.89 6.41 0.96
C GLY A 120 20.39 6.43 1.23
N VAL A 121 19.92 6.71 2.44
CA VAL A 121 18.49 6.91 2.72
C VAL A 121 18.06 8.28 2.23
N VAL A 122 17.11 8.30 1.29
CA VAL A 122 16.58 9.51 0.65
C VAL A 122 15.13 9.78 1.01
N GLY A 123 14.48 8.85 1.70
CA GLY A 123 13.06 8.99 2.03
C GLY A 123 12.58 8.03 3.10
N LEU A 124 11.39 8.33 3.57
CA LEU A 124 10.67 7.57 4.59
C LEU A 124 9.25 7.27 4.08
N SER A 125 8.79 6.06 4.30
CA SER A 125 7.41 5.65 4.02
C SER A 125 6.84 4.99 5.28
N ILE A 126 5.66 5.44 5.73
CA ILE A 126 5.06 5.04 7.01
C ILE A 126 3.67 4.49 6.75
N ALA A 127 3.49 3.18 6.92
CA ALA A 127 2.17 2.56 6.86
C ALA A 127 1.45 2.73 8.20
N THR A 128 0.23 3.26 8.16
CA THR A 128 -0.54 3.50 9.36
C THR A 128 -2.05 3.49 9.10
N ARG A 129 -2.82 3.73 10.15
CA ARG A 129 -4.27 3.87 10.14
C ARG A 129 -4.64 5.35 10.15
N PRO A 130 -5.76 5.75 9.52
CA PRO A 130 -6.20 7.16 9.48
C PRO A 130 -6.62 7.70 10.87
N ASP A 131 -7.07 6.83 11.79
CA ASP A 131 -7.43 7.17 13.18
C ASP A 131 -6.21 7.30 14.12
N CYS A 132 -5.00 7.06 13.64
CA CYS A 132 -3.75 7.18 14.42
C CYS A 132 -2.91 8.39 13.97
N LEU A 133 -3.58 9.51 13.73
CA LEU A 133 -2.99 10.78 13.32
C LEU A 133 -3.42 11.92 14.27
N PRO A 134 -3.06 11.86 15.57
CA PRO A 134 -3.25 12.99 16.48
C PRO A 134 -2.39 14.18 16.05
N ASP A 135 -2.72 15.37 16.49
CA ASP A 135 -2.15 16.60 15.95
C ASP A 135 -0.63 16.71 16.18
N ASP A 136 -0.14 16.28 17.33
CA ASP A 136 1.31 16.24 17.64
C ASP A 136 2.09 15.29 16.72
N VAL A 137 1.51 14.14 16.37
CA VAL A 137 2.08 13.21 15.38
C VAL A 137 2.08 13.85 13.99
N VAL A 138 0.98 14.51 13.59
CA VAL A 138 0.90 15.19 12.29
C VAL A 138 1.93 16.33 12.21
N GLU A 139 2.13 17.10 13.27
CA GLU A 139 3.17 18.14 13.35
C GLU A 139 4.58 17.55 13.16
N TYR A 140 4.87 16.43 13.82
CA TYR A 140 6.14 15.75 13.63
C TYR A 140 6.31 15.19 12.20
N LEU A 141 5.27 14.63 11.61
CA LEU A 141 5.30 14.19 10.21
C LEU A 141 5.52 15.38 9.25
N ALA A 142 4.94 16.55 9.55
CA ALA A 142 5.15 17.77 8.79
C ALA A 142 6.62 18.25 8.89
N GLU A 143 7.23 18.17 10.07
CA GLU A 143 8.68 18.43 10.25
C GLU A 143 9.52 17.45 9.42
N LEU A 144 9.21 16.16 9.45
CA LEU A 144 9.89 15.14 8.65
C LEU A 144 9.76 15.42 7.15
N ASN A 145 8.58 15.86 6.68
CA ASN A 145 8.33 16.16 5.28
C ASN A 145 9.20 17.31 4.74
N GLN A 146 9.68 18.23 5.61
CA GLN A 146 10.62 19.29 5.25
C GLN A 146 12.07 18.78 5.11
N ARG A 147 12.39 17.64 5.70
CA ARG A 147 13.77 17.10 5.80
C ARG A 147 14.03 15.89 4.91
N THR A 148 12.99 15.15 4.54
CA THR A 148 13.12 13.94 3.75
C THR A 148 11.93 13.73 2.82
N TYR A 149 12.08 12.88 1.83
CA TYR A 149 10.98 12.49 0.95
C TYR A 149 10.02 11.56 1.68
N LEU A 150 8.95 12.14 2.22
CA LEU A 150 7.98 11.43 3.08
C LEU A 150 6.76 10.94 2.29
N TRP A 151 6.35 9.71 2.60
CA TRP A 151 5.06 9.14 2.25
C TRP A 151 4.37 8.59 3.49
N VAL A 152 3.09 8.90 3.65
CA VAL A 152 2.22 8.24 4.62
C VAL A 152 1.26 7.34 3.87
N GLU A 153 1.26 6.04 4.21
CA GLU A 153 0.46 5.03 3.55
C GLU A 153 -0.74 4.67 4.44
N LEU A 154 -1.94 5.04 4.00
CA LEU A 154 -3.16 4.87 4.78
C LEU A 154 -3.97 3.65 4.31
N GLY A 155 -4.33 2.79 5.26
CA GLY A 155 -5.20 1.65 5.02
C GLY A 155 -6.66 2.06 4.91
N LEU A 156 -7.19 2.21 3.69
CA LEU A 156 -8.62 2.36 3.41
C LEU A 156 -9.30 0.99 3.31
N GLN A 157 -8.75 0.13 2.53
CA GLN A 157 -9.17 -1.22 2.14
C GLN A 157 -10.41 -1.21 1.23
N THR A 158 -11.51 -0.59 1.65
CA THR A 158 -12.77 -0.43 0.93
C THR A 158 -13.51 0.82 1.40
N VAL A 159 -14.38 1.37 0.57
CA VAL A 159 -15.29 2.48 0.92
C VAL A 159 -16.59 1.98 1.55
N HIS A 160 -16.88 0.69 1.47
CA HIS A 160 -18.14 0.11 1.93
C HIS A 160 -18.10 -0.20 3.43
N GLN A 161 -18.95 0.48 4.21
CA GLN A 161 -19.02 0.31 5.67
C GLN A 161 -19.38 -1.13 6.04
N SER A 162 -20.31 -1.77 5.32
CA SER A 162 -20.69 -3.16 5.58
C SER A 162 -19.51 -4.14 5.46
N THR A 163 -18.66 -3.96 4.45
CA THR A 163 -17.42 -4.74 4.30
C THR A 163 -16.42 -4.39 5.39
N SER A 164 -16.27 -3.09 5.70
CA SER A 164 -15.42 -2.60 6.78
C SER A 164 -15.74 -3.25 8.12
N ASP A 165 -17.02 -3.36 8.44
CA ASP A 165 -17.51 -4.02 9.65
C ASP A 165 -17.23 -5.54 9.60
N LEU A 166 -17.52 -6.17 8.46
CA LEU A 166 -17.30 -7.61 8.25
C LEU A 166 -15.83 -8.03 8.41
N ILE A 167 -14.90 -7.17 7.99
CA ILE A 167 -13.46 -7.41 8.14
C ILE A 167 -12.88 -6.86 9.44
N ASN A 168 -13.70 -6.32 10.33
CA ASN A 168 -13.29 -5.71 11.61
C ASN A 168 -12.22 -4.63 11.44
N ARG A 169 -12.38 -3.69 10.49
CA ARG A 169 -11.41 -2.61 10.27
C ARG A 169 -11.46 -1.54 11.37
N ALA A 170 -12.63 -1.34 11.96
CA ALA A 170 -12.88 -0.47 13.13
C ALA A 170 -12.54 1.02 12.91
N HIS A 171 -12.76 1.55 11.72
CA HIS A 171 -12.90 2.97 11.42
C HIS A 171 -13.79 3.17 10.19
N ASP A 172 -14.42 4.32 10.07
CA ASP A 172 -15.33 4.68 8.99
C ASP A 172 -14.65 5.54 7.91
N MET A 173 -15.41 5.89 6.89
CA MET A 173 -14.93 6.74 5.79
C MET A 173 -14.62 8.17 6.23
N GLN A 174 -15.40 8.73 7.19
CA GLN A 174 -15.14 10.09 7.67
C GLN A 174 -13.78 10.17 8.34
N THR A 175 -13.44 9.20 9.18
CA THR A 175 -12.11 9.08 9.79
C THR A 175 -10.99 9.02 8.73
N TYR A 176 -11.26 8.34 7.60
CA TYR A 176 -10.29 8.28 6.52
C TYR A 176 -10.10 9.64 5.84
N TYR A 177 -11.19 10.35 5.50
CA TYR A 177 -11.12 11.70 4.92
C TYR A 177 -10.43 12.71 5.85
N ASP A 178 -10.72 12.64 7.14
CA ASP A 178 -10.09 13.51 8.14
C ASP A 178 -8.58 13.26 8.19
N GLY A 179 -8.14 12.00 8.16
CA GLY A 179 -6.73 11.62 8.12
C GLY A 179 -6.02 12.13 6.87
N VAL A 180 -6.61 11.96 5.69
CA VAL A 180 -6.08 12.51 4.43
C VAL A 180 -6.00 14.03 4.52
N THR A 181 -7.07 14.70 4.95
CA THR A 181 -7.13 16.16 5.07
C THR A 181 -6.04 16.71 6.00
N LYS A 182 -5.81 16.07 7.15
CA LYS A 182 -4.74 16.45 8.09
C LYS A 182 -3.37 16.40 7.43
N LEU A 183 -3.06 15.31 6.74
CA LEU A 183 -1.76 15.14 6.07
C LEU A 183 -1.59 16.12 4.91
N ARG A 184 -2.63 16.33 4.11
CA ARG A 184 -2.58 17.20 2.93
C ARG A 184 -2.46 18.68 3.27
N LYS A 185 -2.92 19.12 4.44
CA LYS A 185 -2.65 20.48 4.95
C LYS A 185 -1.16 20.81 5.09
N HIS A 186 -0.32 19.80 5.20
CA HIS A 186 1.14 19.90 5.30
C HIS A 186 1.87 19.39 4.05
N ASP A 187 1.17 19.26 2.92
CA ASP A 187 1.70 18.76 1.63
C ASP A 187 2.38 17.37 1.73
N ILE A 188 2.02 16.57 2.74
CA ILE A 188 2.54 15.21 2.91
C ILE A 188 1.93 14.31 1.83
N ASN A 189 2.76 13.54 1.13
CA ASN A 189 2.27 12.59 0.13
C ASN A 189 1.53 11.43 0.82
N VAL A 190 0.31 11.16 0.35
CA VAL A 190 -0.53 10.07 0.84
C VAL A 190 -0.66 8.98 -0.21
N CYS A 191 -0.44 7.73 0.21
CA CYS A 191 -0.72 6.55 -0.59
C CYS A 191 -1.86 5.74 0.04
N THR A 192 -2.96 5.58 -0.71
CA THR A 192 -4.13 4.80 -0.27
C THR A 192 -3.92 3.32 -0.53
N HIS A 193 -4.23 2.47 0.45
CA HIS A 193 -4.27 1.03 0.26
C HIS A 193 -5.71 0.56 0.10
N ILE A 194 -6.01 -0.14 -1.00
CA ILE A 194 -7.27 -0.84 -1.24
C ILE A 194 -7.02 -2.33 -1.41
N ILE A 195 -8.05 -3.16 -1.13
CA ILE A 195 -7.97 -4.62 -1.27
C ILE A 195 -9.13 -5.10 -2.12
N ASN A 196 -8.82 -5.72 -3.25
CA ASN A 196 -9.79 -6.42 -4.09
C ASN A 196 -10.05 -7.84 -3.58
N GLY A 197 -11.30 -8.29 -3.65
CA GLY A 197 -11.71 -9.63 -3.26
C GLY A 197 -12.06 -9.78 -1.78
N LEU A 198 -12.41 -8.69 -1.10
CA LEU A 198 -12.91 -8.73 0.29
C LEU A 198 -14.25 -9.46 0.37
N PRO A 199 -14.56 -10.13 1.52
CA PRO A 199 -15.83 -10.83 1.70
C PRO A 199 -17.04 -9.92 1.47
N GLY A 200 -17.99 -10.39 0.68
CA GLY A 200 -19.24 -9.69 0.38
C GLY A 200 -19.12 -8.62 -0.71
N GLU A 201 -17.94 -8.34 -1.24
CA GLU A 201 -17.78 -7.40 -2.34
C GLU A 201 -17.91 -8.05 -3.72
N ASN A 202 -18.67 -7.40 -4.58
CA ASN A 202 -18.75 -7.71 -6.00
C ASN A 202 -17.86 -6.75 -6.82
N TYR A 203 -17.85 -6.96 -8.14
CA TYR A 203 -17.09 -6.16 -9.08
C TYR A 203 -17.39 -4.65 -8.98
N ASP A 204 -18.68 -4.28 -8.94
CA ASP A 204 -19.11 -2.87 -8.91
C ASP A 204 -18.65 -2.18 -7.63
N MET A 205 -18.71 -2.84 -6.48
CA MET A 205 -18.22 -2.33 -5.20
C MET A 205 -16.72 -2.07 -5.20
N MET A 206 -15.93 -2.98 -5.77
CA MET A 206 -14.48 -2.79 -5.91
C MET A 206 -14.16 -1.64 -6.87
N MET A 207 -14.96 -1.45 -7.93
CA MET A 207 -14.85 -0.30 -8.85
C MET A 207 -15.27 1.01 -8.18
N GLU A 208 -16.30 1.02 -7.34
CA GLU A 208 -16.70 2.19 -6.56
C GLU A 208 -15.56 2.64 -5.63
N THR A 209 -14.89 1.70 -4.97
CA THR A 209 -13.71 2.00 -4.15
C THR A 209 -12.60 2.69 -4.96
N ALA A 210 -12.29 2.21 -6.16
CA ALA A 210 -11.28 2.84 -7.01
C ALA A 210 -11.71 4.23 -7.52
N LYS A 211 -12.98 4.40 -7.88
CA LYS A 211 -13.54 5.69 -8.32
C LYS A 211 -13.54 6.73 -7.20
N GLU A 212 -13.82 6.31 -5.97
CA GLU A 212 -13.78 7.20 -4.82
C GLU A 212 -12.34 7.66 -4.54
N VAL A 213 -11.38 6.74 -4.55
CA VAL A 213 -9.95 7.08 -4.41
C VAL A 213 -9.48 8.03 -5.53
N ALA A 214 -9.99 7.88 -6.75
CA ALA A 214 -9.67 8.75 -7.88
C ALA A 214 -10.11 10.21 -7.69
N GLN A 215 -11.03 10.48 -6.75
CA GLN A 215 -11.56 11.82 -6.44
C GLN A 215 -10.88 12.45 -5.21
N MET A 216 -10.12 11.66 -4.44
CA MET A 216 -9.42 12.12 -3.24
C MET A 216 -8.13 12.86 -3.59
N ASP A 217 -7.73 13.81 -2.75
CA ASP A 217 -6.40 14.44 -2.82
C ASP A 217 -5.32 13.50 -2.26
N VAL A 218 -5.07 12.39 -2.97
CA VAL A 218 -4.02 11.42 -2.65
C VAL A 218 -3.09 11.23 -3.84
N GLN A 219 -1.80 11.10 -3.59
CA GLN A 219 -0.77 11.12 -4.62
C GLN A 219 -0.42 9.72 -5.11
N GLY A 220 -0.84 8.69 -4.38
CA GLY A 220 -0.55 7.32 -4.75
C GLY A 220 -1.58 6.30 -4.29
N ILE A 221 -1.51 5.14 -4.90
CA ILE A 221 -2.38 4.00 -4.58
C ILE A 221 -1.60 2.69 -4.55
N LYS A 222 -1.98 1.79 -3.64
CA LYS A 222 -1.67 0.37 -3.69
C LYS A 222 -2.96 -0.42 -3.87
N ILE A 223 -3.06 -1.12 -4.97
CA ILE A 223 -4.13 -2.08 -5.24
C ILE A 223 -3.64 -3.46 -4.78
N HIS A 224 -4.23 -3.98 -3.71
CA HIS A 224 -3.91 -5.31 -3.21
C HIS A 224 -4.95 -6.32 -3.68
N LEU A 225 -4.51 -7.57 -3.91
CA LEU A 225 -5.36 -8.73 -3.92
C LEU A 225 -5.47 -9.25 -2.49
N LEU A 226 -6.66 -9.66 -2.07
CA LEU A 226 -6.83 -10.37 -0.82
C LEU A 226 -6.05 -11.69 -0.85
N HIS A 227 -5.11 -11.85 0.07
CA HIS A 227 -4.45 -13.12 0.36
C HIS A 227 -5.01 -13.70 1.64
N LEU A 228 -5.68 -14.83 1.55
CA LEU A 228 -6.14 -15.57 2.71
C LEU A 228 -4.98 -16.38 3.27
N LEU A 229 -4.60 -16.08 4.52
CA LEU A 229 -3.48 -16.72 5.21
C LEU A 229 -3.98 -17.62 6.35
N LYS A 230 -3.33 -18.76 6.52
CA LYS A 230 -3.55 -19.66 7.68
C LYS A 230 -3.40 -18.89 8.98
N GLY A 231 -4.24 -19.23 9.95
CA GLY A 231 -4.21 -18.60 11.28
C GLY A 231 -4.93 -17.27 11.39
N THR A 232 -5.41 -16.70 10.28
CA THR A 232 -6.24 -15.48 10.29
C THR A 232 -7.70 -15.83 10.60
N PRO A 233 -8.46 -14.93 11.30
CA PRO A 233 -9.89 -15.15 11.54
C PRO A 233 -10.72 -15.33 10.25
N MET A 234 -10.26 -14.76 9.13
CA MET A 234 -10.95 -14.83 7.83
C MET A 234 -11.02 -16.25 7.26
N VAL A 235 -10.13 -17.16 7.68
CA VAL A 235 -10.23 -18.60 7.31
C VAL A 235 -11.60 -19.16 7.67
N LYS A 236 -12.13 -18.79 8.84
CA LYS A 236 -13.48 -19.22 9.26
C LYS A 236 -14.59 -18.64 8.37
N GLN A 237 -14.41 -17.46 7.80
CA GLN A 237 -15.35 -16.86 6.85
C GLN A 237 -15.33 -17.66 5.54
N TYR A 238 -14.14 -18.01 5.06
CA TYR A 238 -13.95 -18.85 3.87
C TYR A 238 -14.57 -20.25 4.04
N GLU A 239 -14.31 -20.92 5.16
CA GLU A 239 -14.88 -22.25 5.47
C GLU A 239 -16.41 -22.25 5.53
N LYS A 240 -17.02 -21.10 5.85
CA LYS A 240 -18.48 -20.89 5.84
C LYS A 240 -19.04 -20.46 4.48
N GLY A 241 -18.22 -20.39 3.45
CA GLY A 241 -18.63 -19.95 2.11
C GLY A 241 -18.95 -18.46 1.98
N MET A 242 -18.44 -17.63 2.91
CA MET A 242 -18.65 -16.17 2.88
C MET A 242 -17.63 -15.43 2.00
N LEU A 243 -16.66 -16.14 1.47
CA LEU A 243 -15.58 -15.61 0.63
C LEU A 243 -15.29 -16.61 -0.48
N GLU A 244 -15.27 -16.13 -1.70
CA GLU A 244 -14.80 -16.86 -2.89
C GLU A 244 -13.62 -16.13 -3.51
N PHE A 245 -12.63 -16.88 -3.98
CA PHE A 245 -11.50 -16.27 -4.66
C PHE A 245 -11.83 -15.90 -6.09
N MET A 246 -11.45 -14.72 -6.48
CA MET A 246 -11.49 -14.30 -7.89
C MET A 246 -10.58 -15.20 -8.74
N SER A 247 -10.96 -15.40 -10.00
CA SER A 247 -10.03 -15.94 -10.99
C SER A 247 -8.94 -14.92 -11.33
N GLN A 248 -7.80 -15.38 -11.84
CA GLN A 248 -6.73 -14.49 -12.30
C GLN A 248 -7.22 -13.54 -13.41
N GLN A 249 -8.07 -14.05 -14.31
CA GLN A 249 -8.62 -13.24 -15.39
C GLN A 249 -9.57 -12.14 -14.89
N ASP A 250 -10.45 -12.45 -13.92
CA ASP A 250 -11.35 -11.45 -13.33
C ASP A 250 -10.56 -10.38 -12.58
N TYR A 251 -9.54 -10.78 -11.84
CA TYR A 251 -8.63 -9.84 -11.17
C TYR A 251 -7.90 -8.95 -12.17
N THR A 252 -7.35 -9.53 -13.25
CA THR A 252 -6.67 -8.78 -14.31
C THR A 252 -7.60 -7.75 -14.94
N ASN A 253 -8.82 -8.16 -15.30
CA ASN A 253 -9.82 -7.27 -15.88
C ASN A 253 -10.17 -6.13 -14.92
N LEU A 254 -10.46 -6.45 -13.66
CA LEU A 254 -10.79 -5.46 -12.63
C LEU A 254 -9.68 -4.45 -12.42
N VAL A 255 -8.42 -4.89 -12.30
CA VAL A 255 -7.28 -3.97 -12.11
C VAL A 255 -7.09 -3.07 -13.32
N CYS A 256 -7.27 -3.57 -14.54
CA CYS A 256 -7.24 -2.74 -15.75
C CYS A 256 -8.34 -1.65 -15.71
N ASP A 257 -9.58 -2.04 -15.36
CA ASP A 257 -10.69 -1.09 -15.27
C ASP A 257 -10.50 -0.07 -14.13
N GLN A 258 -9.92 -0.48 -13.00
CA GLN A 258 -9.53 0.42 -11.93
C GLN A 258 -8.45 1.42 -12.37
N LEU A 259 -7.41 0.95 -13.08
CA LEU A 259 -6.38 1.84 -13.64
C LEU A 259 -6.97 2.85 -14.63
N GLU A 260 -7.92 2.45 -15.47
CA GLU A 260 -8.56 3.33 -16.44
C GLU A 260 -9.31 4.53 -15.79
N VAL A 261 -9.82 4.37 -14.58
CA VAL A 261 -10.54 5.44 -13.86
C VAL A 261 -9.65 6.29 -12.95
N LEU A 262 -8.45 5.83 -12.59
CA LEU A 262 -7.52 6.60 -11.75
C LEU A 262 -6.92 7.77 -12.53
N PRO A 263 -6.64 8.94 -11.89
CA PRO A 263 -5.89 10.02 -12.53
C PRO A 263 -4.55 9.54 -13.09
N PRO A 264 -4.15 9.97 -14.30
CA PRO A 264 -2.89 9.52 -14.92
C PRO A 264 -1.64 9.90 -14.13
N GLU A 265 -1.69 10.98 -13.35
CA GLU A 265 -0.62 11.44 -12.46
C GLU A 265 -0.51 10.66 -11.15
N MET A 266 -1.57 9.96 -10.72
CA MET A 266 -1.56 9.17 -9.48
C MET A 266 -0.53 8.03 -9.57
N ILE A 267 0.35 7.95 -8.61
CA ILE A 267 1.45 6.98 -8.60
C ILE A 267 0.94 5.63 -8.11
N VAL A 268 1.07 4.62 -8.94
CA VAL A 268 0.70 3.24 -8.60
C VAL A 268 1.89 2.54 -7.95
N HIS A 269 1.85 2.45 -6.62
CA HIS A 269 2.93 1.82 -5.85
C HIS A 269 2.92 0.30 -6.01
N ARG A 270 1.73 -0.30 -6.23
CA ARG A 270 1.55 -1.75 -6.33
C ARG A 270 0.20 -2.06 -6.97
N ILE A 271 0.14 -3.12 -7.78
CA ILE A 271 -1.10 -3.64 -8.39
C ILE A 271 -1.36 -5.11 -8.06
N THR A 272 -0.58 -5.72 -7.20
CA THR A 272 -0.80 -7.05 -6.60
C THR A 272 0.01 -7.16 -5.32
N GLY A 273 -0.34 -8.10 -4.45
CA GLY A 273 0.37 -8.35 -3.20
C GLY A 273 1.43 -9.44 -3.30
N ASP A 274 2.18 -9.61 -2.23
CA ASP A 274 2.98 -10.80 -1.94
C ASP A 274 2.45 -11.39 -0.64
N GLY A 275 2.26 -12.70 -0.58
CA GLY A 275 1.89 -13.43 0.64
C GLY A 275 2.93 -14.51 0.96
N PRO A 276 3.15 -14.84 2.24
CA PRO A 276 4.03 -15.93 2.64
C PRO A 276 3.44 -17.25 2.13
N ILE A 277 4.13 -17.90 1.20
CA ILE A 277 3.65 -19.10 0.49
C ILE A 277 3.25 -20.21 1.46
N ASP A 278 4.03 -20.42 2.51
CA ASP A 278 3.80 -21.46 3.53
C ASP A 278 2.49 -21.26 4.32
N LEU A 279 2.03 -20.01 4.41
CA LEU A 279 0.78 -19.63 5.08
C LEU A 279 -0.37 -19.43 4.12
N MET A 280 -0.14 -19.42 2.80
CA MET A 280 -1.17 -19.13 1.81
C MET A 280 -2.25 -20.21 1.77
N VAL A 281 -3.51 -19.80 1.89
CA VAL A 281 -4.70 -20.62 1.62
C VAL A 281 -5.19 -20.35 0.19
N GLY A 282 -5.13 -19.10 -0.24
CA GLY A 282 -5.48 -18.70 -1.61
C GLY A 282 -5.55 -17.18 -1.80
N PRO A 283 -5.76 -16.78 -3.05
CA PRO A 283 -5.81 -17.58 -4.28
C PRO A 283 -4.42 -18.01 -4.74
N MET A 284 -4.24 -19.29 -5.05
CA MET A 284 -2.92 -19.87 -5.35
C MET A 284 -2.29 -19.36 -6.64
N TRP A 285 -3.06 -18.90 -7.63
CA TRP A 285 -2.52 -18.30 -8.85
C TRP A 285 -1.69 -17.02 -8.58
N SER A 286 -1.97 -16.32 -7.49
CA SER A 286 -1.28 -15.08 -7.13
C SER A 286 0.17 -15.27 -6.66
N VAL A 287 0.58 -16.50 -6.36
CA VAL A 287 1.95 -16.83 -5.94
C VAL A 287 2.96 -16.52 -7.06
N ASN A 288 2.55 -16.64 -8.32
CA ASN A 288 3.37 -16.21 -9.46
C ASN A 288 3.11 -14.72 -9.80
N LYS A 289 3.62 -13.84 -8.96
CA LYS A 289 3.45 -12.39 -9.11
C LYS A 289 3.82 -11.85 -10.48
N TRP A 290 4.88 -12.35 -11.11
CA TRP A 290 5.31 -11.87 -12.42
C TRP A 290 4.31 -12.22 -13.52
N GLU A 291 3.66 -13.36 -13.44
CA GLU A 291 2.59 -13.74 -14.36
C GLU A 291 1.41 -12.76 -14.25
N VAL A 292 0.97 -12.46 -13.02
CA VAL A 292 -0.11 -11.50 -12.78
C VAL A 292 0.22 -10.11 -13.34
N LEU A 293 1.44 -9.62 -13.09
CA LEU A 293 1.89 -8.32 -13.61
C LEU A 293 1.93 -8.29 -15.14
N ASN A 294 2.44 -9.36 -15.76
CA ASN A 294 2.52 -9.46 -17.21
C ASN A 294 1.11 -9.55 -17.84
N GLU A 295 0.17 -10.28 -17.22
CA GLU A 295 -1.20 -10.37 -17.72
C GLU A 295 -1.92 -9.04 -17.68
N ILE A 296 -1.72 -8.20 -16.62
CA ILE A 296 -2.28 -6.85 -16.55
C ILE A 296 -1.68 -5.96 -17.65
N ASP A 297 -0.35 -6.01 -17.87
CA ASP A 297 0.30 -5.25 -18.94
C ASP A 297 -0.22 -5.67 -20.34
N ASN A 298 -0.33 -6.98 -20.59
CA ASN A 298 -0.85 -7.55 -21.83
C ASN A 298 -2.32 -7.16 -22.07
N GLU A 299 -3.14 -7.21 -21.03
CA GLU A 299 -4.55 -6.85 -21.12
C GLU A 299 -4.74 -5.37 -21.42
N LEU A 300 -4.01 -4.47 -20.76
CA LEU A 300 -4.01 -3.03 -21.10
C LEU A 300 -3.57 -2.81 -22.56
N ALA A 301 -2.56 -3.55 -23.03
CA ALA A 301 -2.11 -3.46 -24.41
C ALA A 301 -3.16 -3.97 -25.39
N ARG A 302 -3.80 -5.12 -25.11
CA ARG A 302 -4.88 -5.73 -25.92
C ARG A 302 -6.07 -4.79 -26.05
N ARG A 303 -6.44 -4.10 -24.96
CA ARG A 303 -7.50 -3.09 -24.92
C ARG A 303 -7.10 -1.76 -25.57
N ASN A 304 -5.84 -1.59 -25.95
CA ASN A 304 -5.25 -0.29 -26.27
C ASN A 304 -5.61 0.77 -25.22
N SER A 305 -5.45 0.41 -23.94
CA SER A 305 -5.86 1.21 -22.80
C SER A 305 -4.67 1.59 -21.93
N TYR A 306 -4.88 2.54 -21.02
CA TYR A 306 -3.88 3.09 -20.11
C TYR A 306 -4.56 3.74 -18.90
N GLN A 307 -3.82 3.99 -17.86
CA GLN A 307 -4.28 4.70 -16.66
C GLN A 307 -4.86 6.07 -17.02
N GLY A 308 -6.07 6.34 -16.53
CA GLY A 308 -6.75 7.61 -16.74
C GLY A 308 -7.53 7.72 -18.03
N LYS A 309 -7.56 6.70 -18.90
CA LYS A 309 -8.30 6.73 -20.15
C LYS A 309 -9.79 7.02 -19.96
N MET A 310 -10.37 6.58 -18.87
CA MET A 310 -11.79 6.78 -18.51
C MET A 310 -11.98 7.84 -17.41
N ASN A 311 -10.90 8.51 -16.99
CA ASN A 311 -10.98 9.58 -16.00
C ASN A 311 -11.53 10.87 -16.64
N LYS A 312 -12.70 11.31 -16.20
CA LYS A 312 -13.40 12.48 -16.78
C LYS A 312 -12.69 13.81 -16.54
N GLN A 313 -11.79 13.89 -15.57
CA GLN A 313 -11.03 15.14 -15.28
C GLN A 313 -9.90 15.37 -16.27
N SER A 314 -9.32 14.32 -16.84
CA SER A 314 -8.25 14.40 -17.85
C SER A 314 -8.73 14.77 -19.27
N ILE A 315 -10.05 14.81 -19.51
CA ILE A 315 -10.63 15.13 -20.84
C ILE A 315 -10.85 16.65 -21.03
N GLN A 316 -10.65 17.47 -19.98
CA GLN A 316 -10.90 18.93 -20.02
C GLN A 316 -9.60 19.78 -20.01
N SER A 317 -8.44 19.16 -20.08
CA SER A 317 -7.14 19.81 -20.26
C SER A 317 -6.56 19.42 -21.65
#